data_f4c77637038a8137cb2d03e9508f8a1e
#
_entry.id   f4c77637038a8137cb2d03e9508f8a1e
#
_cell.length_a   1.000
_cell.length_b   1.000
_cell.length_c   1.000
_cell.angle_alpha   90.00
_cell.angle_beta   90.00
_cell.angle_gamma   90.00
#
_symmetry.space_group_name_H-M   'P 1'
#
loop_
_entity.id
_entity.type
_entity.pdbx_description
1 polymer ?
#
loop_
_entity_poly.entity_id
_entity_poly.type
_entity_poly.pdbx_seq_one_letter_code
_entity_poly.pdbx_strand_id
1 'polypeptide(L)'
;LLRRTTFALLGLPPTPQELYSFEKDDSPGAWEKVVDRLLSSASYGERWGRHWLDVARYSDTRGYVFTAERKYPFSYTYRDYVINSFNDDLPFDTFIRHQLAADRLSLGEDKRPLAALGYLTLGRRFLNNKHDIIDDLIDVVTRGMMGLTVQCARCHNHKYDPIPTADYYSLYGIFASTREPKELPAIGAIYPRAHSSDKPQRAMSM
;
A
#
# COMPACT_ATOMS: atom_id res chain seq x y z
N LEU A 1 23.85 10.20 -13.98
CA LEU A 1 22.72 9.32 -14.19
C LEU A 1 22.53 8.39 -12.99
N LEU A 2 23.48 7.51 -12.65
CA LEU A 2 23.44 6.51 -11.58
C LEU A 2 22.93 7.11 -10.25
N ARG A 3 23.55 8.20 -9.76
CA ARG A 3 23.16 8.85 -8.50
C ARG A 3 21.67 9.22 -8.44
N ARG A 4 21.13 9.83 -9.49
CA ARG A 4 19.72 10.23 -9.51
C ARG A 4 18.79 9.02 -9.46
N THR A 5 19.13 7.95 -10.19
CA THR A 5 18.31 6.75 -10.24
C THR A 5 18.36 5.99 -8.92
N THR A 6 19.54 5.88 -8.28
CA THR A 6 19.64 5.25 -6.96
C THR A 6 18.82 6.01 -5.92
N PHE A 7 18.90 7.34 -5.89
CA PHE A 7 18.05 8.16 -5.03
C PHE A 7 16.55 8.00 -5.34
N ALA A 8 16.17 7.97 -6.60
CA ALA A 8 14.77 7.80 -6.98
C ALA A 8 14.23 6.44 -6.55
N LEU A 9 14.97 5.36 -6.79
CA LEU A 9 14.50 4.00 -6.55
C LEU A 9 14.68 3.55 -5.10
N LEU A 10 15.79 3.90 -4.43
CA LEU A 10 16.11 3.43 -3.09
C LEU A 10 16.05 4.51 -2.00
N GLY A 11 16.03 5.79 -2.37
CA GLY A 11 16.08 6.90 -1.42
C GLY A 11 17.47 7.17 -0.82
N LEU A 12 18.50 6.44 -1.26
CA LEU A 12 19.88 6.54 -0.78
C LEU A 12 20.85 6.80 -1.94
N PRO A 13 22.02 7.42 -1.69
CA PRO A 13 23.05 7.56 -2.71
C PRO A 13 23.69 6.21 -3.04
N PRO A 14 24.26 6.04 -4.25
CA PRO A 14 25.09 4.89 -4.54
C PRO A 14 26.38 4.96 -3.71
N THR A 15 26.95 3.81 -3.41
CA THR A 15 28.25 3.71 -2.78
C THR A 15 29.38 4.13 -3.75
N PRO A 16 30.55 4.54 -3.26
CA PRO A 16 31.71 4.81 -4.12
C PRO A 16 32.08 3.62 -5.01
N GLN A 17 31.94 2.41 -4.49
CA GLN A 17 32.21 1.19 -5.26
C GLN A 17 31.24 0.98 -6.41
N GLU A 18 29.94 1.25 -6.20
CA GLU A 18 28.91 1.17 -7.26
C GLU A 18 29.17 2.22 -8.35
N LEU A 19 29.56 3.43 -7.97
CA LEU A 19 29.95 4.46 -8.93
C LEU A 19 31.14 4.00 -9.79
N TYR A 20 32.21 3.54 -9.14
CA TYR A 20 33.41 3.06 -9.82
C TYR A 20 33.11 1.88 -10.74
N SER A 21 32.32 0.89 -10.28
CA SER A 21 31.97 -0.26 -11.08
C SER A 21 31.15 0.12 -12.31
N PHE A 22 30.21 1.06 -12.17
CA PHE A 22 29.40 1.56 -13.29
C PHE A 22 30.23 2.35 -14.30
N GLU A 23 31.19 3.18 -13.85
CA GLU A 23 32.07 3.95 -14.72
C GLU A 23 33.02 3.07 -15.56
N LYS A 24 33.30 1.84 -15.08
CA LYS A 24 34.15 0.85 -15.73
C LYS A 24 33.41 -0.17 -16.58
N ASP A 25 32.07 -0.19 -16.52
CA ASP A 25 31.26 -1.14 -17.26
C ASP A 25 30.87 -0.58 -18.64
N ASP A 26 31.69 -0.88 -19.63
CA ASP A 26 31.44 -0.51 -21.04
C ASP A 26 30.58 -1.59 -21.76
N SER A 27 30.03 -2.56 -21.04
CA SER A 27 29.26 -3.63 -21.66
C SER A 27 27.90 -3.13 -22.17
N PRO A 28 27.40 -3.72 -23.28
CA PRO A 28 26.02 -3.46 -23.71
C PRO A 28 25.02 -3.74 -22.58
N GLY A 29 24.09 -2.83 -22.36
CA GLY A 29 23.08 -2.99 -21.29
C GLY A 29 23.59 -2.71 -19.87
N ALA A 30 24.76 -2.06 -19.69
CA ALA A 30 25.30 -1.69 -18.38
C ALA A 30 24.28 -0.88 -17.54
N TRP A 31 23.56 0.01 -18.19
CA TRP A 31 22.51 0.81 -17.54
C TRP A 31 21.32 -0.04 -17.09
N GLU A 32 20.80 -0.88 -17.94
CA GLU A 32 19.69 -1.79 -17.67
C GLU A 32 20.02 -2.71 -16.49
N LYS A 33 21.23 -3.26 -16.44
CA LYS A 33 21.70 -4.08 -15.31
C LYS A 33 21.65 -3.31 -13.99
N VAL A 34 22.02 -2.03 -14.00
CA VAL A 34 21.94 -1.18 -12.80
C VAL A 34 20.49 -0.99 -12.39
N VAL A 35 19.59 -0.68 -13.32
CA VAL A 35 18.17 -0.48 -13.03
C VAL A 35 17.55 -1.76 -12.46
N ASP A 36 17.80 -2.90 -13.09
CA ASP A 36 17.29 -4.21 -12.63
C ASP A 36 17.77 -4.54 -11.21
N ARG A 37 19.05 -4.29 -10.94
CA ARG A 37 19.63 -4.47 -9.59
C ARG A 37 18.94 -3.59 -8.55
N LEU A 38 18.70 -2.31 -8.88
CA LEU A 38 18.04 -1.37 -7.97
C LEU A 38 16.58 -1.75 -7.72
N LEU A 39 15.85 -2.14 -8.76
CA LEU A 39 14.47 -2.61 -8.65
C LEU A 39 14.34 -3.93 -7.87
N SER A 40 15.39 -4.75 -7.89
CA SER A 40 15.44 -6.02 -7.14
C SER A 40 15.88 -5.84 -5.68
N SER A 41 16.21 -4.63 -5.26
CA SER A 41 16.62 -4.34 -3.88
C SER A 41 15.42 -4.32 -2.94
N ALA A 42 15.59 -4.86 -1.71
CA ALA A 42 14.58 -4.75 -0.65
C ALA A 42 14.21 -3.30 -0.33
N SER A 43 15.20 -2.40 -0.39
CA SER A 43 15.00 -0.98 -0.13
C SER A 43 14.09 -0.29 -1.16
N TYR A 44 13.83 -0.91 -2.31
CA TYR A 44 12.85 -0.42 -3.28
C TYR A 44 11.44 -0.42 -2.67
N GLY A 45 11.02 -1.53 -2.08
CA GLY A 45 9.71 -1.61 -1.42
C GLY A 45 9.59 -0.70 -0.21
N GLU A 46 10.66 -0.56 0.59
CA GLU A 46 10.70 0.38 1.73
C GLU A 46 10.53 1.82 1.24
N ARG A 47 11.23 2.21 0.17
CA ARG A 47 11.17 3.55 -0.42
C ARG A 47 9.81 3.86 -1.01
N TRP A 48 9.25 2.96 -1.83
CA TRP A 48 8.02 3.20 -2.58
C TRP A 48 6.77 2.86 -1.77
N GLY A 49 6.85 1.85 -0.91
CA GLY A 49 5.78 1.52 0.02
C GLY A 49 5.40 2.68 0.92
N ARG A 50 6.37 3.53 1.31
CA ARG A 50 6.11 4.74 2.08
C ARG A 50 5.06 5.65 1.43
N HIS A 51 5.13 5.85 0.12
CA HIS A 51 4.18 6.72 -0.58
C HIS A 51 2.75 6.17 -0.51
N TRP A 52 2.59 4.84 -0.62
CA TRP A 52 1.28 4.22 -0.40
C TRP A 52 0.84 4.30 1.06
N LEU A 53 1.74 4.10 2.01
CA LEU A 53 1.44 4.21 3.43
C LEU A 53 0.99 5.63 3.82
N ASP A 54 1.54 6.67 3.18
CA ASP A 54 1.08 8.05 3.36
C ASP A 54 -0.37 8.22 2.83
N VAL A 55 -0.68 7.66 1.66
CA VAL A 55 -2.06 7.63 1.12
C VAL A 55 -3.02 6.90 2.06
N ALA A 56 -2.60 5.76 2.61
CA ALA A 56 -3.35 4.96 3.57
C ALA A 56 -3.43 5.62 4.96
N ARG A 57 -2.68 6.70 5.21
CA ARG A 57 -2.62 7.39 6.52
C ARG A 57 -2.09 6.47 7.63
N TYR A 58 -1.14 5.62 7.28
CA TYR A 58 -0.57 4.64 8.19
C TYR A 58 0.25 5.26 9.31
N SER A 59 0.14 4.69 10.51
CA SER A 59 1.01 4.97 11.66
C SER A 59 1.27 3.70 12.46
N ASP A 60 2.51 3.49 12.85
CA ASP A 60 2.94 2.27 13.57
C ASP A 60 2.39 2.16 15.00
N THR A 61 2.12 3.27 15.66
CA THR A 61 2.12 3.23 17.12
C THR A 61 0.90 3.81 17.81
N ARG A 62 0.27 4.84 17.28
CA ARG A 62 -0.79 5.53 18.01
C ARG A 62 -1.90 5.98 17.09
N GLY A 63 -3.12 5.79 17.56
CA GLY A 63 -4.27 6.51 17.08
C GLY A 63 -4.22 7.97 17.55
N TYR A 64 -5.35 8.57 17.75
CA TYR A 64 -5.52 9.97 18.06
C TYR A 64 -5.09 10.29 19.52
N VAL A 65 -4.43 11.43 19.71
CA VAL A 65 -3.72 11.82 20.93
C VAL A 65 -4.66 12.08 22.14
N PHE A 66 -5.95 12.32 21.89
CA PHE A 66 -6.93 12.72 22.91
C PHE A 66 -7.75 11.56 23.48
N THR A 67 -7.51 10.32 23.04
CA THR A 67 -8.18 9.14 23.58
C THR A 67 -7.21 8.28 24.37
N ALA A 68 -7.74 7.39 25.23
CA ALA A 68 -6.95 6.41 25.94
C ALA A 68 -6.01 5.65 24.99
N GLU A 69 -4.80 5.40 25.45
CA GLU A 69 -3.74 4.76 24.67
C GLU A 69 -4.20 3.37 24.17
N ARG A 70 -4.55 3.28 22.91
CA ARG A 70 -4.81 1.99 22.26
C ARG A 70 -3.50 1.48 21.68
N LYS A 71 -3.09 0.28 22.08
CA LYS A 71 -1.96 -0.41 21.49
C LYS A 71 -2.43 -1.19 20.26
N TYR A 72 -1.73 -1.00 19.15
CA TYR A 72 -1.95 -1.74 17.91
C TYR A 72 -0.75 -2.66 17.63
N PRO A 73 -0.64 -3.79 18.35
CA PRO A 73 0.56 -4.63 18.33
C PRO A 73 0.83 -5.27 16.96
N PHE A 74 -0.16 -5.29 16.08
CA PHE A 74 -0.08 -5.91 14.75
C PHE A 74 -0.15 -4.91 13.60
N SER A 75 -0.08 -3.60 13.85
CA SER A 75 -0.16 -2.58 12.80
C SER A 75 0.94 -2.77 11.74
N TYR A 76 2.13 -3.22 12.14
CA TYR A 76 3.24 -3.50 11.25
C TYR A 76 2.91 -4.51 10.14
N THR A 77 1.93 -5.40 10.33
CA THR A 77 1.56 -6.40 9.33
C THR A 77 1.09 -5.77 8.03
N TYR A 78 0.35 -4.68 8.11
CA TYR A 78 -0.08 -3.92 6.93
C TYR A 78 1.11 -3.25 6.23
N ARG A 79 1.98 -2.59 6.98
CA ARG A 79 3.21 -1.99 6.44
C ARG A 79 4.06 -3.02 5.69
N ASP A 80 4.31 -4.16 6.34
CA ASP A 80 5.14 -5.22 5.78
C ASP A 80 4.49 -5.84 4.53
N TYR A 81 3.15 -5.97 4.51
CA TYR A 81 2.42 -6.37 3.32
C TYR A 81 2.66 -5.38 2.17
N VAL A 82 2.56 -4.07 2.42
CA VAL A 82 2.76 -3.04 1.39
C VAL A 82 4.19 -3.11 0.86
N ILE A 83 5.20 -3.13 1.73
CA ILE A 83 6.62 -3.21 1.33
C ILE A 83 6.88 -4.46 0.48
N ASN A 84 6.39 -5.62 0.92
CA ASN A 84 6.55 -6.87 0.18
C ASN A 84 5.83 -6.83 -1.17
N SER A 85 4.65 -6.22 -1.26
CA SER A 85 3.91 -6.09 -2.52
C SER A 85 4.70 -5.31 -3.58
N PHE A 86 5.40 -4.23 -3.19
CA PHE A 86 6.29 -3.49 -4.09
C PHE A 86 7.52 -4.32 -4.47
N ASN A 87 8.12 -5.04 -3.53
CA ASN A 87 9.29 -5.87 -3.80
C ASN A 87 8.98 -7.09 -4.67
N ASP A 88 7.76 -7.64 -4.53
CA ASP A 88 7.28 -8.78 -5.31
C ASP A 88 6.70 -8.35 -6.66
N ASP A 89 6.68 -7.04 -6.96
CA ASP A 89 6.06 -6.49 -8.17
C ASP A 89 4.62 -6.96 -8.34
N LEU A 90 3.86 -6.95 -7.25
CA LEU A 90 2.46 -7.38 -7.29
C LEU A 90 1.69 -6.50 -8.29
N PRO A 91 0.96 -7.08 -9.26
CA PRO A 91 0.15 -6.30 -10.18
C PRO A 91 -0.79 -5.34 -9.44
N PHE A 92 -0.85 -4.08 -9.91
CA PHE A 92 -1.56 -3.02 -9.19
C PHE A 92 -3.06 -3.31 -9.01
N ASP A 93 -3.70 -3.93 -9.99
CA ASP A 93 -5.11 -4.35 -9.89
C ASP A 93 -5.31 -5.40 -8.78
N THR A 94 -4.37 -6.33 -8.64
CA THR A 94 -4.38 -7.33 -7.56
C THR A 94 -4.10 -6.67 -6.21
N PHE A 95 -3.15 -5.74 -6.17
CA PHE A 95 -2.87 -4.96 -4.96
C PHE A 95 -4.11 -4.21 -4.46
N ILE A 96 -4.85 -3.52 -5.35
CA ILE A 96 -6.09 -2.82 -5.01
C ILE A 96 -7.17 -3.79 -4.54
N ARG A 97 -7.35 -4.93 -5.23
CA ARG A 97 -8.31 -5.97 -4.80
C ARG A 97 -8.01 -6.49 -3.39
N HIS A 98 -6.72 -6.67 -3.06
CA HIS A 98 -6.32 -7.06 -1.71
C HIS A 98 -6.67 -5.97 -0.68
N GLN A 99 -6.47 -4.68 -0.99
CA GLN A 99 -6.79 -3.58 -0.08
C GLN A 99 -8.30 -3.49 0.25
N LEU A 100 -9.15 -3.90 -0.70
CA LEU A 100 -10.60 -3.73 -0.57
C LEU A 100 -11.33 -5.00 -0.12
N ALA A 101 -10.86 -6.18 -0.53
CA ALA A 101 -11.64 -7.41 -0.41
C ALA A 101 -10.78 -8.68 -0.37
N ALA A 102 -9.59 -8.66 0.24
CA ALA A 102 -8.73 -9.85 0.33
C ALA A 102 -9.45 -11.06 0.95
N ASP A 103 -10.38 -10.83 1.87
CA ASP A 103 -11.20 -11.87 2.52
C ASP A 103 -12.19 -12.56 1.57
N ARG A 104 -12.45 -11.96 0.40
CA ARG A 104 -13.36 -12.49 -0.64
C ARG A 104 -12.62 -13.18 -1.78
N LEU A 105 -11.30 -13.17 -1.75
CA LEU A 105 -10.47 -13.78 -2.78
C LEU A 105 -10.05 -15.19 -2.39
N SER A 106 -9.82 -16.03 -3.42
CA SER A 106 -9.28 -17.38 -3.23
C SER A 106 -7.77 -17.32 -2.98
N LEU A 107 -7.36 -17.06 -1.75
CA LEU A 107 -5.95 -16.86 -1.38
C LEU A 107 -5.14 -18.17 -1.24
N GLY A 108 -5.77 -19.34 -1.37
CA GLY A 108 -5.08 -20.62 -1.14
C GLY A 108 -4.55 -20.74 0.30
N GLU A 109 -3.32 -21.23 0.44
CA GLU A 109 -2.65 -21.37 1.75
C GLU A 109 -2.01 -20.05 2.25
N ASP A 110 -1.63 -19.16 1.35
CA ASP A 110 -1.03 -17.86 1.70
C ASP A 110 -2.11 -16.88 2.15
N LYS A 111 -2.20 -16.66 3.45
CA LYS A 111 -3.15 -15.71 4.06
C LYS A 111 -2.56 -14.31 4.30
N ARG A 112 -1.30 -14.06 3.95
CA ARG A 112 -0.67 -12.75 4.12
C ARG A 112 -1.41 -11.60 3.42
N PRO A 113 -2.07 -11.81 2.25
CA PRO A 113 -2.87 -10.75 1.62
C PRO A 113 -4.02 -10.22 2.50
N LEU A 114 -4.48 -10.95 3.51
CA LEU A 114 -5.48 -10.44 4.46
C LEU A 114 -4.98 -9.22 5.24
N ALA A 115 -3.66 -9.05 5.40
CA ALA A 115 -3.08 -7.87 6.02
C ALA A 115 -3.37 -6.58 5.22
N ALA A 116 -3.65 -6.69 3.91
CA ALA A 116 -4.01 -5.56 3.05
C ALA A 116 -5.30 -4.87 3.49
N LEU A 117 -6.23 -5.59 4.13
CA LEU A 117 -7.46 -5.01 4.69
C LEU A 117 -7.18 -3.98 5.79
N GLY A 118 -5.94 -3.90 6.27
CA GLY A 118 -5.46 -2.81 7.10
C GLY A 118 -5.76 -1.43 6.51
N TYR A 119 -5.76 -1.29 5.17
CA TYR A 119 -6.14 -0.07 4.48
C TYR A 119 -7.49 0.49 4.93
N LEU A 120 -8.47 -0.36 5.11
CA LEU A 120 -9.82 0.00 5.55
C LEU A 120 -9.94 0.17 7.07
N THR A 121 -8.93 -0.26 7.85
CA THR A 121 -8.98 -0.19 9.31
C THR A 121 -8.16 0.94 9.91
N LEU A 122 -7.38 1.64 9.10
CA LEU A 122 -6.70 2.88 9.46
C LEU A 122 -7.71 4.05 9.48
N GLY A 123 -7.45 5.10 10.25
CA GLY A 123 -8.26 6.31 10.22
C GLY A 123 -9.15 6.53 11.44
N ARG A 124 -10.32 7.18 11.25
CA ARG A 124 -11.11 7.79 12.33
C ARG A 124 -11.92 6.84 13.21
N ARG A 125 -11.55 5.59 13.29
CA ARG A 125 -12.26 4.58 14.11
C ARG A 125 -12.31 4.92 15.60
N PHE A 126 -11.40 5.74 16.07
CA PHE A 126 -11.34 6.22 17.47
C PHE A 126 -12.55 7.09 17.86
N LEU A 127 -13.25 7.71 16.91
CA LEU A 127 -14.44 8.52 17.18
C LEU A 127 -15.64 7.67 17.62
N ASN A 128 -15.60 6.36 17.42
CA ASN A 128 -16.66 5.40 17.76
C ASN A 128 -18.05 5.80 17.22
N ASN A 129 -18.09 6.62 16.16
CA ASN A 129 -19.29 6.99 15.43
C ASN A 129 -19.34 6.27 14.11
N LYS A 130 -20.30 5.36 13.94
CA LYS A 130 -20.42 4.51 12.75
C LYS A 130 -20.50 5.33 11.46
N HIS A 131 -21.23 6.44 11.46
CA HIS A 131 -21.43 7.26 10.27
C HIS A 131 -20.15 7.98 9.84
N ASP A 132 -19.35 8.46 10.80
CA ASP A 132 -18.09 9.13 10.52
C ASP A 132 -17.00 8.14 10.15
N ILE A 133 -17.05 6.91 10.68
CA ILE A 133 -16.16 5.82 10.27
C ILE A 133 -16.44 5.44 8.80
N ILE A 134 -17.71 5.30 8.41
CA ILE A 134 -18.07 4.96 7.03
C ILE A 134 -17.69 6.11 6.08
N ASP A 135 -17.91 7.34 6.48
CA ASP A 135 -17.52 8.53 5.70
C ASP A 135 -16.01 8.54 5.44
N ASP A 136 -15.21 8.21 6.47
CA ASP A 136 -13.77 8.10 6.38
C ASP A 136 -13.30 6.93 5.48
N LEU A 137 -14.03 5.80 5.49
CA LEU A 137 -13.79 4.67 4.58
C LEU A 137 -14.06 5.06 3.12
N ILE A 138 -15.15 5.77 2.86
CA ILE A 138 -15.45 6.29 1.52
C ILE A 138 -14.34 7.22 1.07
N ASP A 139 -13.90 8.14 1.93
CA ASP A 139 -12.85 9.10 1.60
C ASP A 139 -11.51 8.41 1.28
N VAL A 140 -11.05 7.49 2.12
CA VAL A 140 -9.76 6.82 1.87
C VAL A 140 -9.76 6.02 0.58
N VAL A 141 -10.87 5.37 0.25
CA VAL A 141 -10.99 4.59 -1.00
C VAL A 141 -11.06 5.51 -2.21
N THR A 142 -11.94 6.48 -2.20
CA THR A 142 -12.16 7.32 -3.39
C THR A 142 -11.00 8.29 -3.62
N ARG A 143 -10.46 8.89 -2.58
CA ARG A 143 -9.31 9.78 -2.68
C ARG A 143 -8.02 9.03 -2.98
N GLY A 144 -7.77 7.93 -2.27
CA GLY A 144 -6.52 7.19 -2.41
C GLY A 144 -6.40 6.41 -3.72
N MET A 145 -7.50 5.89 -4.26
CA MET A 145 -7.49 5.04 -5.45
C MET A 145 -7.95 5.75 -6.72
N MET A 146 -8.82 6.76 -6.59
CA MET A 146 -9.47 7.44 -7.71
C MET A 146 -9.11 8.93 -7.81
N GLY A 147 -8.51 9.51 -6.76
CA GLY A 147 -8.23 10.95 -6.70
C GLY A 147 -9.48 11.81 -6.55
N LEU A 148 -10.63 11.24 -6.14
CA LEU A 148 -11.91 11.92 -6.03
C LEU A 148 -12.26 12.26 -4.59
N THR A 149 -12.77 13.48 -4.36
CA THR A 149 -13.21 13.96 -3.05
C THR A 149 -14.73 13.77 -2.88
N VAL A 150 -15.17 12.53 -2.69
CA VAL A 150 -16.60 12.16 -2.67
C VAL A 150 -17.32 12.64 -1.41
N GLN A 151 -16.62 12.97 -0.33
CA GLN A 151 -17.24 13.40 0.95
C GLN A 151 -18.19 14.59 0.82
N CYS A 152 -17.95 15.52 -0.12
CA CYS A 152 -18.85 16.64 -0.36
C CYS A 152 -20.27 16.19 -0.74
N ALA A 153 -20.38 15.03 -1.41
CA ALA A 153 -21.65 14.46 -1.84
C ALA A 153 -22.47 13.85 -0.69
N ARG A 154 -21.96 13.82 0.54
CA ARG A 154 -22.70 13.42 1.74
C ARG A 154 -23.94 14.30 1.99
N CYS A 155 -23.84 15.60 1.71
CA CYS A 155 -24.89 16.58 2.03
C CYS A 155 -25.60 17.13 0.78
N HIS A 156 -24.90 17.24 -0.35
CA HIS A 156 -25.42 17.79 -1.60
C HIS A 156 -24.63 17.22 -2.77
N ASN A 157 -25.14 17.30 -3.99
CA ASN A 157 -24.40 16.90 -5.18
C ASN A 157 -23.05 17.63 -5.22
N HIS A 158 -21.98 16.93 -5.61
CA HIS A 158 -20.64 17.52 -5.66
C HIS A 158 -20.63 18.77 -6.56
N LYS A 159 -19.92 19.82 -6.12
CA LYS A 159 -20.00 21.13 -6.78
C LYS A 159 -19.36 21.12 -8.18
N TYR A 160 -18.27 20.37 -8.34
CA TYR A 160 -17.44 20.41 -9.55
C TYR A 160 -17.47 19.11 -10.33
N ASP A 161 -17.52 17.98 -9.65
CA ASP A 161 -17.50 16.65 -10.25
C ASP A 161 -18.94 16.10 -10.42
N PRO A 162 -19.21 15.26 -11.41
CA PRO A 162 -20.53 14.67 -11.63
C PRO A 162 -20.84 13.55 -10.63
N ILE A 163 -20.74 13.85 -9.34
CA ILE A 163 -20.95 12.92 -8.23
C ILE A 163 -22.22 13.34 -7.48
N PRO A 164 -23.37 12.70 -7.73
CA PRO A 164 -24.58 12.99 -7.00
C PRO A 164 -24.54 12.42 -5.57
N THR A 165 -25.33 12.99 -4.68
CA THR A 165 -25.54 12.49 -3.32
C THR A 165 -25.93 11.00 -3.29
N ALA A 166 -26.67 10.55 -4.30
CA ALA A 166 -27.08 9.15 -4.43
C ALA A 166 -25.87 8.19 -4.51
N ASP A 167 -24.80 8.57 -5.22
CA ASP A 167 -23.59 7.75 -5.34
C ASP A 167 -22.83 7.64 -4.01
N TYR A 168 -22.78 8.74 -3.24
CA TYR A 168 -22.24 8.70 -1.88
C TYR A 168 -22.98 7.67 -1.02
N TYR A 169 -24.33 7.69 -1.03
CA TYR A 169 -25.11 6.76 -0.23
C TYR A 169 -25.12 5.33 -0.78
N SER A 170 -24.84 5.13 -2.05
CA SER A 170 -24.58 3.81 -2.62
C SER A 170 -23.29 3.20 -2.02
N LEU A 171 -22.20 3.97 -2.00
CA LEU A 171 -20.95 3.57 -1.33
C LEU A 171 -21.15 3.38 0.18
N TYR A 172 -21.88 4.28 0.80
CA TYR A 172 -22.24 4.18 2.21
C TYR A 172 -22.95 2.85 2.52
N GLY A 173 -23.89 2.42 1.70
CA GLY A 173 -24.60 1.15 1.84
C GLY A 173 -23.67 -0.07 1.82
N ILE A 174 -22.65 -0.04 0.96
CA ILE A 174 -21.63 -1.10 0.88
C ILE A 174 -20.89 -1.21 2.21
N PHE A 175 -20.31 -0.10 2.71
CA PHE A 175 -19.55 -0.12 3.96
C PHE A 175 -20.42 -0.34 5.19
N ALA A 176 -21.69 0.15 5.18
CA ALA A 176 -22.64 -0.11 6.26
C ALA A 176 -23.02 -1.58 6.40
N SER A 177 -22.95 -2.34 5.30
CA SER A 177 -23.22 -3.80 5.27
C SER A 177 -21.99 -4.63 5.61
N THR A 178 -20.79 -4.05 5.62
CA THR A 178 -19.55 -4.72 5.97
C THR A 178 -19.48 -4.94 7.48
N ARG A 179 -19.02 -6.12 7.89
CA ARG A 179 -18.85 -6.47 9.30
C ARG A 179 -17.43 -6.94 9.55
N GLU A 180 -16.83 -6.46 10.61
CA GLU A 180 -15.56 -6.99 11.08
C GLU A 180 -15.78 -8.33 11.78
N PRO A 181 -14.89 -9.31 11.54
CA PRO A 181 -14.95 -10.56 12.27
C PRO A 181 -14.64 -10.31 13.76
N LYS A 182 -15.30 -11.06 14.64
CA LYS A 182 -15.00 -11.01 16.09
C LYS A 182 -13.62 -11.58 16.39
N GLU A 183 -13.23 -12.61 15.65
CA GLU A 183 -11.91 -13.24 15.73
C GLU A 183 -11.07 -12.78 14.53
N LEU A 184 -9.88 -12.27 14.82
CA LEU A 184 -8.98 -11.82 13.77
C LEU A 184 -8.41 -13.03 13.01
N PRO A 185 -8.31 -12.96 11.68
CA PRO A 185 -7.75 -14.05 10.89
C PRO A 185 -6.26 -14.23 11.19
N ALA A 186 -5.82 -15.48 11.30
CA ALA A 186 -4.40 -15.79 11.34
C ALA A 186 -3.80 -15.64 9.94
N ILE A 187 -2.83 -14.74 9.79
CA ILE A 187 -2.16 -14.45 8.51
C ILE A 187 -0.82 -15.18 8.35
N GLY A 188 -0.43 -15.95 9.36
CA GLY A 188 0.89 -16.61 9.41
C GLY A 188 2.02 -15.63 9.73
N ALA A 189 3.26 -16.12 9.67
CA ALA A 189 4.42 -15.28 9.89
C ALA A 189 4.67 -14.38 8.67
N ILE A 190 4.61 -13.07 8.86
CA ILE A 190 5.03 -12.08 7.85
C ILE A 190 6.53 -11.84 8.06
N TYR A 191 7.35 -12.79 7.64
CA TYR A 191 8.77 -12.52 7.51
C TYR A 191 9.05 -11.91 6.14
N PRO A 192 9.94 -10.89 6.04
CA PRO A 192 10.48 -10.52 4.75
C PRO A 192 11.06 -11.80 4.13
N ARG A 193 10.63 -12.14 2.93
CA ARG A 193 11.27 -13.24 2.19
C ARG A 193 12.75 -12.92 2.15
N ALA A 194 13.59 -13.85 2.64
CA ALA A 194 15.01 -13.79 2.34
C ALA A 194 15.11 -13.61 0.83
N HIS A 195 15.79 -12.55 0.38
CA HIS A 195 16.00 -12.32 -1.05
C HIS A 195 16.62 -13.56 -1.64
N SER A 196 15.81 -14.35 -2.35
CA SER A 196 16.40 -15.35 -3.22
C SER A 196 17.00 -14.57 -4.38
N SER A 197 18.30 -14.75 -4.60
CA SER A 197 19.01 -14.29 -5.78
C SER A 197 18.46 -14.84 -7.11
N ASP A 198 17.37 -15.59 -7.05
CA ASP A 198 16.74 -16.33 -8.14
C ASP A 198 15.36 -15.75 -8.54
N LYS A 199 15.19 -14.42 -8.55
CA LYS A 199 14.04 -13.84 -9.26
C LYS A 199 14.28 -14.00 -10.77
N PRO A 200 13.35 -14.60 -11.53
CA PRO A 200 13.47 -14.62 -12.98
C PRO A 200 13.55 -13.20 -13.50
N GLN A 201 14.51 -12.92 -14.38
CA GLN A 201 14.66 -11.66 -15.07
C GLN A 201 13.32 -11.27 -15.70
N ARG A 202 12.84 -10.08 -15.35
CA ARG A 202 11.63 -9.52 -15.98
C ARG A 202 11.86 -9.42 -17.47
N ALA A 203 11.13 -10.21 -18.26
CA ALA A 203 11.06 -9.98 -19.68
C ALA A 203 10.34 -8.63 -19.89
N MET A 204 11.06 -7.63 -20.41
CA MET A 204 10.42 -6.44 -20.97
C MET A 204 9.59 -6.91 -22.18
N SER A 205 8.28 -6.99 -22.04
CA SER A 205 7.37 -7.01 -23.19
C SER A 205 7.36 -5.61 -23.78
N MET A 206 7.93 -5.48 -24.99
CA MET A 206 7.78 -4.32 -25.84
C MET A 206 6.30 -4.07 -26.21
#